data_82c05a9d20af262f7eeed9197bc636bb
#
_entry.id   82c05a9d20af262f7eeed9197bc636bb
#
_cell.length_a   1.000
_cell.length_b   1.000
_cell.length_c   1.000
_cell.angle_alpha   90.00
_cell.angle_beta   90.00
_cell.angle_gamma   90.00
#
_symmetry.space_group_name_H-M   'P 1'
#
loop_
_entity.id
_entity.type
_entity.pdbx_description
1 polymer ?
#
loop_
_entity_poly.entity_id
_entity_poly.type
_entity_poly.pdbx_seq_one_letter_code
_entity_poly.pdbx_strand_id
1 'polypeptide(L)'
;MVKKNCCVFISGSGTNLKALIQSSRRYNFPINIKLVISNKKNALGLVLARKYSIPFKIIDIKSNLFETKLINEINKRKISLICLAGYMKILSKSFINNYKGKIIN
;
A
#
# COMPACT_ATOMS: atom_id res chain seq x y z
N MET A 1 21.31 -5.05 -4.16
CA MET A 1 20.50 -4.76 -2.95
C MET A 1 19.17 -5.49 -3.03
N VAL A 2 18.79 -6.16 -1.97
CA VAL A 2 17.46 -6.78 -1.88
C VAL A 2 16.47 -5.74 -1.39
N LYS A 3 15.44 -5.49 -2.17
CA LYS A 3 14.40 -4.53 -1.80
C LYS A 3 13.23 -5.23 -1.10
N LYS A 4 12.63 -4.55 -0.12
CA LYS A 4 11.43 -5.04 0.55
C LYS A 4 10.19 -4.70 -0.28
N ASN A 5 9.27 -5.63 -0.38
CA ASN A 5 8.00 -5.40 -1.07
C ASN A 5 7.06 -4.58 -0.19
N CYS A 6 6.56 -3.49 -0.73
CA CYS A 6 5.75 -2.52 -0.01
C CYS A 6 4.35 -2.41 -0.60
N CYS A 7 3.38 -2.25 0.26
CA CYS A 7 2.02 -1.84 -0.07
C CYS A 7 1.80 -0.42 0.44
N VAL A 8 1.26 0.45 -0.41
CA VAL A 8 0.99 1.85 -0.05
C VAL A 8 -0.52 2.07 -0.03
N PHE A 9 -1.03 2.58 1.09
CA PHE A 9 -2.43 2.98 1.22
C PHE A 9 -2.56 4.46 0.89
N ILE A 10 -3.53 4.80 0.06
CA ILE A 10 -3.79 6.18 -0.36
C ILE A 10 -5.25 6.53 -0.19
N SER A 11 -5.53 7.83 -0.03
CA SER A 11 -6.90 8.34 0.02
C SER A 11 -7.08 9.65 -0.73
N GLY A 12 -6.00 10.29 -1.12
CA GLY A 12 -6.05 11.66 -1.63
C GLY A 12 -5.35 11.86 -2.95
N SER A 13 -4.65 12.98 -3.07
CA SER A 13 -4.07 13.46 -4.33
C SER A 13 -2.95 12.59 -4.88
N GLY A 14 -2.30 11.79 -4.03
CA GLY A 14 -1.20 10.95 -4.48
C GLY A 14 0.13 11.67 -4.65
N THR A 15 0.27 12.88 -4.14
CA THR A 15 1.53 13.63 -4.26
C THR A 15 2.70 12.86 -3.63
N ASN A 16 2.50 12.37 -2.40
CA ASN A 16 3.53 11.58 -1.74
C ASN A 16 3.76 10.24 -2.43
N LEU A 17 2.70 9.66 -3.00
CA LEU A 17 2.82 8.42 -3.76
C LEU A 17 3.73 8.60 -4.97
N LYS A 18 3.57 9.70 -5.73
CA LYS A 18 4.41 9.96 -6.88
C LYS A 18 5.89 10.00 -6.50
N ALA A 19 6.22 10.75 -5.45
CA ALA A 19 7.60 10.84 -4.97
C ALA A 19 8.14 9.48 -4.55
N LEU A 20 7.32 8.70 -3.85
CA LEU A 20 7.71 7.38 -3.38
C LEU A 20 7.93 6.40 -4.55
N ILE A 21 7.06 6.43 -5.56
CA ILE A 21 7.22 5.61 -6.75
C ILE A 21 8.53 5.95 -7.45
N GLN A 22 8.80 7.23 -7.67
CA GLN A 22 10.01 7.66 -8.35
C GLN A 22 11.26 7.25 -7.58
N SER A 23 11.24 7.39 -6.26
CA SER A 23 12.36 6.95 -5.42
C SER A 23 12.53 5.42 -5.47
N SER A 24 11.44 4.67 -5.48
CA SER A 24 11.50 3.20 -5.49
C SER A 24 12.11 2.64 -6.78
N ARG A 25 12.14 3.43 -7.84
CA ARG A 25 12.73 3.02 -9.12
C ARG A 25 14.25 3.19 -9.14
N ARG A 26 14.83 3.77 -8.11
CA ARG A 26 16.28 3.89 -8.00
C ARG A 26 16.85 2.57 -7.50
N TYR A 27 18.01 2.20 -8.06
CA TYR A 27 18.67 0.94 -7.72
C TYR A 27 18.94 0.79 -6.22
N ASN A 28 19.38 1.85 -5.57
CA ASN A 28 19.79 1.82 -4.16
C ASN A 28 18.65 2.13 -3.18
N PHE A 29 17.43 2.31 -3.64
CA PHE A 29 16.30 2.57 -2.74
C PHE A 29 15.81 1.24 -2.16
N PRO A 30 15.51 1.16 -0.85
CA PRO A 30 15.33 -0.14 -0.17
C PRO A 30 13.97 -0.80 -0.39
N ILE A 31 13.05 -0.19 -1.12
CA ILE A 31 11.70 -0.77 -1.31
C ILE A 31 11.29 -0.85 -2.77
N ASN A 32 10.46 -1.86 -3.06
CA ASN A 32 9.65 -1.96 -4.27
C ASN A 32 8.19 -1.75 -3.89
N ILE A 33 7.48 -0.91 -4.64
CA ILE A 33 6.04 -0.78 -4.44
C ILE A 33 5.34 -1.83 -5.28
N LYS A 34 4.72 -2.81 -4.62
CA LYS A 34 4.08 -3.95 -5.28
C LYS A 34 2.56 -3.82 -5.33
N LEU A 35 1.99 -2.93 -4.54
CA LEU A 35 0.55 -2.77 -4.46
C LEU A 35 0.21 -1.38 -3.95
N VAL A 36 -0.80 -0.77 -4.55
CA VAL A 36 -1.42 0.45 -4.06
C VAL A 36 -2.85 0.12 -3.67
N ILE A 37 -3.27 0.48 -2.49
CA ILE A 37 -4.63 0.27 -2.01
C ILE A 37 -5.30 1.61 -1.75
N SER A 38 -6.52 1.77 -2.25
CA SER A 38 -7.35 2.94 -2.00
C SER A 38 -8.71 2.51 -1.49
N ASN A 39 -9.30 3.31 -0.62
CA ASN A 39 -10.70 3.16 -0.23
C ASN A 39 -11.65 3.94 -1.14
N LYS A 40 -11.10 4.69 -2.09
CA LYS A 40 -11.88 5.53 -3.01
C LYS A 40 -11.49 5.23 -4.45
N LYS A 41 -12.48 4.88 -5.27
CA LYS A 41 -12.22 4.56 -6.67
C LYS A 41 -11.77 5.77 -7.49
N ASN A 42 -12.02 6.98 -7.02
CA ASN A 42 -11.66 8.21 -7.73
C ASN A 42 -10.36 8.84 -7.23
N ALA A 43 -9.60 8.14 -6.39
CA ALA A 43 -8.35 8.68 -5.87
C ALA A 43 -7.35 8.93 -7.00
N LEU A 44 -6.74 10.12 -7.03
CA LEU A 44 -5.76 10.48 -8.06
C LEU A 44 -4.54 9.57 -8.03
N GLY A 45 -4.21 9.04 -6.86
CA GLY A 45 -3.10 8.09 -6.74
C GLY A 45 -3.29 6.82 -7.55
N LEU A 46 -4.55 6.42 -7.85
CA LEU A 46 -4.81 5.27 -8.70
C LEU A 46 -4.41 5.54 -10.15
N VAL A 47 -4.54 6.79 -10.60
CA VAL A 47 -4.06 7.19 -11.93
C VAL A 47 -2.54 7.02 -12.00
N LEU A 48 -1.84 7.41 -10.94
CA LEU A 48 -0.40 7.23 -10.85
C LEU A 48 0.00 5.76 -10.85
N ALA A 49 -0.69 4.93 -10.08
CA ALA A 49 -0.42 3.51 -10.05
C ALA A 49 -0.55 2.91 -11.45
N ARG A 50 -1.60 3.27 -12.17
CA ARG A 50 -1.82 2.81 -13.54
C ARG A 50 -0.71 3.29 -14.47
N LYS A 51 -0.33 4.57 -14.36
CA LYS A 51 0.72 5.16 -15.18
C LYS A 51 2.06 4.43 -15.02
N TYR A 52 2.39 4.04 -13.78
CA TYR A 52 3.65 3.37 -13.49
C TYR A 52 3.53 1.84 -13.46
N SER A 53 2.41 1.30 -13.95
CA SER A 53 2.17 -0.15 -14.04
C SER A 53 2.27 -0.87 -12.70
N ILE A 54 1.78 -0.22 -11.64
CA ILE A 54 1.74 -0.82 -10.31
C ILE A 54 0.34 -1.39 -10.08
N PRO A 55 0.21 -2.66 -9.66
CA PRO A 55 -1.10 -3.21 -9.30
C PRO A 55 -1.79 -2.39 -8.23
N PHE A 56 -3.10 -2.23 -8.35
CA PHE A 56 -3.87 -1.52 -7.34
C PHE A 56 -5.17 -2.24 -7.03
N LYS A 57 -5.68 -2.01 -5.83
CA LYS A 57 -6.98 -2.53 -5.38
C LYS A 57 -7.77 -1.40 -4.73
N ILE A 58 -9.07 -1.43 -4.95
CA ILE A 58 -9.99 -0.52 -4.26
C ILE A 58 -10.73 -1.39 -3.25
N ILE A 59 -10.54 -1.12 -1.98
CA ILE A 59 -11.14 -1.90 -0.90
C ILE A 59 -11.89 -0.96 0.02
N ASP A 60 -13.19 -1.21 0.18
CA ASP A 60 -14.03 -0.41 1.08
C ASP A 60 -13.65 -0.73 2.53
N ILE A 61 -13.17 0.28 3.26
CA ILE A 61 -12.78 0.12 4.66
C ILE A 61 -13.96 -0.23 5.59
N LYS A 62 -15.18 0.00 5.13
CA LYS A 62 -16.39 -0.36 5.87
C LYS A 62 -16.80 -1.82 5.66
N SER A 63 -16.17 -2.49 4.72
CA SER A 63 -16.44 -3.90 4.46
C SER A 63 -15.97 -4.76 5.63
N ASN A 64 -16.79 -5.71 6.05
CA ASN A 64 -16.38 -6.69 7.06
C ASN A 64 -15.20 -7.55 6.59
N LEU A 65 -14.98 -7.60 5.28
CA LEU A 65 -13.92 -8.41 4.68
C LEU A 65 -12.66 -7.59 4.36
N PHE A 66 -12.61 -6.33 4.79
CA PHE A 66 -11.50 -5.45 4.45
C PHE A 66 -10.15 -6.06 4.80
N GLU A 67 -9.99 -6.45 6.07
CA GLU A 67 -8.70 -6.97 6.53
C GLU A 67 -8.40 -8.36 5.97
N THR A 68 -9.42 -9.17 5.73
CA THR A 68 -9.25 -10.46 5.07
C THR A 68 -8.73 -10.29 3.64
N LYS A 69 -9.33 -9.39 2.89
CA LYS A 69 -8.86 -9.08 1.52
C LYS A 69 -7.45 -8.52 1.54
N LEU A 70 -7.15 -7.65 2.49
CA LEU A 70 -5.83 -7.07 2.65
C LEU A 70 -4.77 -8.14 2.93
N ILE A 71 -5.05 -9.05 3.85
CA ILE A 71 -4.13 -10.14 4.19
C ILE A 71 -3.87 -11.02 2.97
N ASN A 72 -4.91 -11.33 2.21
CA ASN A 72 -4.77 -12.15 1.00
C ASN A 72 -3.83 -11.47 -0.01
N GLU A 73 -3.98 -10.17 -0.24
CA GLU A 73 -3.11 -9.42 -1.14
C GLU A 73 -1.67 -9.33 -0.62
N ILE A 74 -1.51 -9.15 0.67
CA ILE A 74 -0.19 -9.11 1.32
C ILE A 74 0.54 -10.43 1.11
N ASN A 75 -0.12 -11.54 1.36
CA ASN A 75 0.49 -12.87 1.23
C ASN A 75 0.78 -13.20 -0.24
N LYS A 76 -0.15 -12.90 -1.13
CA LYS A 76 -0.01 -13.14 -2.56
C LYS A 76 1.21 -12.42 -3.15
N ARG A 77 1.48 -11.21 -2.71
CA ARG A 77 2.55 -10.37 -3.22
C ARG A 77 3.79 -10.34 -2.35
N LYS A 78 3.81 -11.13 -1.29
CA LYS A 78 4.94 -11.21 -0.34
C LYS A 78 5.31 -9.84 0.21
N ILE A 79 4.31 -9.08 0.65
CA ILE A 79 4.51 -7.74 1.17
C ILE A 79 4.98 -7.81 2.62
N SER A 80 6.08 -7.14 2.92
CA SER A 80 6.65 -7.08 4.26
C SER A 80 6.63 -5.68 4.87
N LEU A 81 6.16 -4.68 4.11
CA LEU A 81 6.08 -3.30 4.57
C LEU A 81 4.77 -2.68 4.12
N ILE A 82 4.05 -2.07 5.05
CA ILE A 82 2.84 -1.30 4.76
C ILE A 82 3.12 0.15 5.06
N CYS A 83 2.90 1.02 4.07
CA CYS A 83 3.01 2.47 4.22
C CYS A 83 1.61 3.07 4.21
N LEU A 84 1.22 3.74 5.29
CA LEU A 84 -0.15 4.21 5.45
C LEU A 84 -0.41 5.60 4.87
N ALA A 85 0.62 6.34 4.50
CA ALA A 85 0.48 7.65 3.86
C ALA A 85 -0.64 8.53 4.45
N GLY A 86 -0.69 8.63 5.77
CA GLY A 86 -1.72 9.40 6.47
C GLY A 86 -2.96 8.61 6.87
N TYR A 87 -2.98 7.32 6.68
CA TYR A 87 -4.16 6.47 6.79
C TYR A 87 -4.18 5.62 8.06
N MET A 88 -4.00 6.22 9.23
CA MET A 88 -3.76 5.48 10.47
C MET A 88 -4.95 4.69 11.02
N LYS A 89 -6.18 5.11 10.71
CA LYS A 89 -7.37 4.58 11.38
C LYS A 89 -7.98 3.36 10.71
N ILE A 90 -7.36 2.84 9.66
CA ILE A 90 -7.95 1.81 8.84
C ILE A 90 -7.77 0.41 9.42
N LEU A 91 -6.65 0.18 10.08
CA LEU A 91 -6.29 -1.15 10.54
C LEU A 91 -6.68 -1.34 12.00
N SER A 92 -7.28 -2.50 12.31
CA SER A 92 -7.62 -2.84 13.69
C SER A 92 -6.36 -3.11 14.51
N LYS A 93 -6.48 -3.04 15.83
CA LYS A 93 -5.41 -3.43 16.73
C LYS A 93 -5.03 -4.90 16.52
N SER A 94 -6.02 -5.75 16.29
CA SER A 94 -5.79 -7.16 16.03
C SER A 94 -4.92 -7.35 14.80
N PHE A 95 -5.22 -6.65 13.70
CA PHE A 95 -4.41 -6.71 12.50
C PHE A 95 -2.98 -6.26 12.78
N ILE A 96 -2.82 -5.12 13.43
CA ILE A 96 -1.50 -4.54 13.71
C ILE A 96 -0.67 -5.49 14.57
N ASN A 97 -1.29 -6.10 15.58
CA ASN A 97 -0.58 -7.00 16.49
C ASN A 97 -0.19 -8.32 15.83
N ASN A 98 -0.95 -8.76 14.83
CA ASN A 98 -0.71 -10.06 14.18
C ASN A 98 0.06 -9.96 12.87
N TYR A 99 0.19 -8.77 12.32
CA TYR A 99 0.97 -8.58 11.10
C TYR A 99 2.47 -8.71 11.42
N LYS A 100 3.14 -9.61 10.72
CA LYS A 100 4.56 -9.90 10.97
C LYS A 100 5.51 -8.91 10.29
N GLY A 101 5.04 -8.13 9.36
CA GLY A 101 5.84 -7.13 8.69
C GLY A 101 5.86 -5.82 9.45
N LYS A 102 6.34 -4.77 8.78
CA LYS A 102 6.45 -3.43 9.36
C LYS A 102 5.37 -2.51 8.80
N ILE A 103 4.80 -1.68 9.66
CA ILE A 103 3.82 -0.67 9.26
C ILE A 103 4.42 0.69 9.59
N ILE A 104 4.46 1.58 8.59
CA ILE A 104 4.93 2.95 8.75
C ILE A 104 3.87 3.94 8.28
N ASN A 105 3.97 5.15 8.78
CA ASN A 105 3.06 6.21 8.41
C ASN A 105 3.81 7.40 7.82
#